data_d8ba9317c98003effa7edff3c25600be
#
_entry.id   d8ba9317c98003effa7edff3c25600be
#
_cell.length_a   1.000
_cell.length_b   1.000
_cell.length_c   1.000
_cell.angle_alpha   90.00
_cell.angle_beta   90.00
_cell.angle_gamma   90.00
#
_symmetry.space_group_name_H-M   'P 1'
#
loop_
_entity.id
_entity.type
_entity.pdbx_description
1 polymer ?
#
loop_
_entity_poly.entity_id
_entity_poly.type
_entity_poly.pdbx_seq_one_letter_code
_entity_poly.pdbx_strand_id
1 'polypeptide(L)'
;VAARLFAWTVAATLGALDLLEEEHRFGVVTFDSQPEITVPLAPVRSKRKAEDLISRFTASGQTNIYPALQMAYRMLVDAPAKSKHVILLSDGDTQPADFQRLAKRMADVKITVTTVAIGAEADRTLLENISTWGKGRFYYTESAERVPQIFIEETRKLVNENVREEPFRPAVKHKAEA
;
A
#
# COMPACT_ATOMS: atom_id res chain seq x y z
N VAL A 1 6.70 18.82 13.72
CA VAL A 1 7.14 17.55 13.11
C VAL A 1 5.97 16.86 12.42
N ALA A 2 4.84 16.64 13.10
CA ALA A 2 3.67 15.94 12.55
C ALA A 2 3.13 16.52 11.24
N ALA A 3 3.00 17.84 11.12
CA ALA A 3 2.48 18.50 9.90
C ALA A 3 3.39 18.29 8.67
N ARG A 4 4.71 18.23 8.86
CA ARG A 4 5.64 17.97 7.75
C ARG A 4 5.58 16.52 7.29
N LEU A 5 5.53 15.57 8.23
CA LEU A 5 5.37 14.15 7.91
C LEU A 5 4.09 13.91 7.12
N PHE A 6 3.00 14.51 7.55
CA PHE A 6 1.71 14.43 6.86
C PHE A 6 1.79 14.89 5.40
N ALA A 7 2.40 16.05 5.13
CA ALA A 7 2.56 16.54 3.75
C ALA A 7 3.33 15.58 2.85
N TRP A 8 4.36 14.93 3.38
CA TRP A 8 5.14 13.93 2.63
C TRP A 8 4.38 12.62 2.41
N THR A 9 3.52 12.21 3.36
CA THR A 9 2.63 11.05 3.18
C THR A 9 1.61 11.27 2.08
N VAL A 10 1.00 12.46 2.02
CA VAL A 10 0.10 12.86 0.93
C VAL A 10 0.84 12.83 -0.41
N ALA A 11 2.01 13.46 -0.49
CA ALA A 11 2.82 13.48 -1.70
C ALA A 11 3.24 12.06 -2.15
N ALA A 12 3.56 11.16 -1.22
CA ALA A 12 3.89 9.77 -1.49
C ALA A 12 2.70 9.01 -2.10
N THR A 13 1.54 9.18 -1.50
CA THR A 13 0.30 8.53 -1.93
C THR A 13 -0.11 9.00 -3.33
N LEU A 14 0.00 10.30 -3.61
CA LEU A 14 -0.26 10.88 -4.93
C LEU A 14 0.75 10.39 -5.97
N GLY A 15 2.04 10.35 -5.63
CA GLY A 15 3.08 9.82 -6.51
C GLY A 15 2.90 8.34 -6.86
N ALA A 16 2.41 7.52 -5.93
CA ALA A 16 2.04 6.14 -6.19
C ALA A 16 0.81 6.05 -7.11
N LEU A 17 -0.21 6.87 -6.88
CA LEU A 17 -1.43 6.92 -7.69
C LEU A 17 -1.12 7.28 -9.16
N ASP A 18 -0.14 8.15 -9.41
CA ASP A 18 0.25 8.57 -10.76
C ASP A 18 0.81 7.43 -11.62
N LEU A 19 1.41 6.43 -10.99
CA LEU A 19 1.97 5.25 -11.67
C LEU A 19 0.92 4.20 -12.02
N LEU A 20 -0.30 4.31 -11.50
CA LEU A 20 -1.37 3.35 -11.73
C LEU A 20 -2.15 3.70 -13.00
N GLU A 21 -2.58 2.67 -13.73
CA GLU A 21 -3.41 2.74 -14.92
C GLU A 21 -4.88 2.46 -14.57
N GLU A 22 -5.80 2.65 -15.53
CA GLU A 22 -7.25 2.58 -15.28
C GLU A 22 -7.76 1.22 -14.80
N GLU A 23 -7.08 0.14 -15.17
CA GLU A 23 -7.39 -1.24 -14.73
C GLU A 23 -6.94 -1.53 -13.31
N HIS A 24 -5.97 -0.80 -12.78
CA HIS A 24 -5.56 -0.95 -11.40
C HIS A 24 -6.65 -0.45 -10.44
N ARG A 25 -6.68 -1.02 -9.25
CA ARG A 25 -7.54 -0.56 -8.17
C ARG A 25 -6.70 0.11 -7.09
N PHE A 26 -7.21 1.20 -6.59
CA PHE A 26 -6.55 1.99 -5.56
C PHE A 26 -7.52 2.36 -4.45
N GLY A 27 -7.06 2.34 -3.23
CA GLY A 27 -7.79 2.78 -2.03
C GLY A 27 -6.84 3.26 -0.96
N VAL A 28 -7.32 4.10 -0.07
CA VAL A 28 -6.54 4.65 1.04
C VAL A 28 -7.31 4.47 2.34
N VAL A 29 -6.65 3.89 3.33
CA VAL A 29 -7.08 3.86 4.71
C VAL A 29 -6.15 4.79 5.49
N THR A 30 -6.72 5.81 6.08
CA THR A 30 -6.02 6.65 7.04
C THR A 30 -6.33 6.16 8.45
N PHE A 31 -5.41 6.36 9.38
CA PHE A 31 -5.61 5.92 10.75
C PHE A 31 -4.88 6.83 11.73
N ASP A 32 -5.56 7.02 12.82
CA ASP A 32 -5.03 7.56 14.06
C ASP A 32 -5.48 6.64 15.22
N SER A 33 -6.33 7.11 16.10
CA SER A 33 -6.97 6.25 17.12
C SER A 33 -7.98 5.26 16.54
N GLN A 34 -8.57 5.59 15.38
CA GLN A 34 -9.51 4.77 14.62
C GLN A 34 -9.19 4.84 13.12
N PRO A 35 -9.34 3.73 12.38
CA PRO A 35 -9.15 3.73 10.93
C PRO A 35 -10.36 4.31 10.20
N GLU A 36 -10.10 5.00 9.09
CA GLU A 36 -11.11 5.52 8.19
C GLU A 36 -10.76 5.21 6.72
N ILE A 37 -11.76 4.85 5.91
CA ILE A 37 -11.60 4.71 4.47
C ILE A 37 -11.66 6.09 3.83
N THR A 38 -10.52 6.71 3.60
CA THR A 38 -10.41 8.02 2.95
C THR A 38 -10.69 7.92 1.45
N VAL A 39 -10.16 6.87 0.79
CA VAL A 39 -10.45 6.57 -0.61
C VAL A 39 -10.96 5.13 -0.70
N PRO A 40 -12.23 4.92 -1.09
CA PRO A 40 -12.75 3.57 -1.31
C PRO A 40 -11.96 2.83 -2.41
N LEU A 41 -11.75 1.52 -2.24
CA LEU A 41 -11.07 0.69 -3.22
C LEU A 41 -11.88 0.62 -4.52
N ALA A 42 -11.40 1.25 -5.57
CA ALA A 42 -12.06 1.33 -6.86
C ALA A 42 -11.04 1.35 -8.01
N PRO A 43 -11.46 1.03 -9.26
CA PRO A 43 -10.63 1.25 -10.43
C PRO A 43 -10.17 2.71 -10.55
N VAL A 44 -8.91 2.91 -10.97
CA VAL A 44 -8.30 4.25 -11.09
C VAL A 44 -8.81 4.96 -12.35
N ARG A 45 -10.11 5.26 -12.41
CA ARG A 45 -10.72 5.99 -13.53
C ARG A 45 -10.65 7.51 -13.38
N SER A 46 -10.57 7.99 -12.16
CA SER A 46 -10.51 9.41 -11.84
C SER A 46 -9.50 9.67 -10.72
N LYS A 47 -8.24 9.85 -11.09
CA LYS A 47 -7.15 10.19 -10.16
C LYS A 47 -7.49 11.47 -9.39
N ARG A 48 -8.03 12.48 -10.06
CA ARG A 48 -8.41 13.77 -9.46
C ARG A 48 -9.35 13.63 -8.26
N LYS A 49 -10.33 12.71 -8.33
CA LYS A 49 -11.23 12.48 -7.19
C LYS A 49 -10.49 11.88 -5.99
N ALA A 50 -9.56 10.96 -6.23
CA ALA A 50 -8.73 10.39 -5.18
C ALA A 50 -7.78 11.46 -4.59
N GLU A 51 -7.17 12.29 -5.42
CA GLU A 51 -6.34 13.44 -5.02
C GLU A 51 -7.10 14.40 -4.12
N ASP A 52 -8.32 14.79 -4.49
CA ASP A 52 -9.17 15.67 -3.70
C ASP A 52 -9.48 15.08 -2.31
N LEU A 53 -9.75 13.79 -2.23
CA LEU A 53 -10.03 13.11 -0.96
C LEU A 53 -8.78 13.01 -0.08
N ILE A 54 -7.64 12.63 -0.65
CA ILE A 54 -6.36 12.51 0.06
C ILE A 54 -5.91 13.86 0.60
N SER A 55 -6.06 14.94 -0.19
CA SER A 55 -5.62 16.28 0.18
C SER A 55 -6.43 16.92 1.32
N ARG A 56 -7.62 16.41 1.61
CA ARG A 56 -8.49 16.89 2.70
C ARG A 56 -8.21 16.19 4.04
N PHE A 57 -7.47 15.11 4.03
CA PHE A 57 -7.17 14.39 5.25
C PHE A 57 -6.26 15.23 6.16
N THR A 58 -6.51 15.18 7.46
CA THR A 58 -5.67 15.79 8.51
C THR A 58 -5.41 14.73 9.56
N ALA A 59 -4.15 14.45 9.83
CA ALA A 59 -3.77 13.51 10.88
C ALA A 59 -3.91 14.15 12.26
N SER A 60 -4.58 13.45 13.18
CA SER A 60 -4.68 13.86 14.59
C SER A 60 -4.88 12.61 15.46
N GLY A 61 -4.05 12.41 16.46
CA GLY A 61 -4.26 11.34 17.44
C GLY A 61 -3.12 10.35 17.59
N GLN A 62 -3.42 9.21 18.21
CA GLN A 62 -2.49 8.11 18.46
C GLN A 62 -2.46 7.15 17.27
N THR A 63 -1.33 6.45 17.12
CA THR A 63 -1.16 5.47 16.04
C THR A 63 -1.74 4.12 16.43
N ASN A 64 -2.77 3.65 15.71
CA ASN A 64 -3.35 2.31 15.91
C ASN A 64 -3.35 1.53 14.59
N ILE A 65 -2.27 0.80 14.35
CA ILE A 65 -2.01 0.08 13.09
C ILE A 65 -2.95 -1.11 12.90
N TYR A 66 -3.25 -1.87 13.96
CA TYR A 66 -3.93 -3.15 13.82
C TYR A 66 -5.33 -3.03 13.19
N PRO A 67 -6.24 -2.15 13.68
CA PRO A 67 -7.54 -1.95 13.04
C PRO A 67 -7.45 -1.44 11.59
N ALA A 68 -6.44 -0.61 11.29
CA ALA A 68 -6.21 -0.12 9.93
C ALA A 68 -5.81 -1.26 8.98
N LEU A 69 -4.92 -2.14 9.42
CA LEU A 69 -4.51 -3.31 8.64
C LEU A 69 -5.67 -4.31 8.47
N GLN A 70 -6.53 -4.47 9.49
CA GLN A 70 -7.77 -5.25 9.37
C GLN A 70 -8.73 -4.64 8.35
N MET A 71 -8.87 -3.32 8.32
CA MET A 71 -9.71 -2.62 7.34
C MET A 71 -9.18 -2.80 5.92
N ALA A 72 -7.88 -2.64 5.70
CA ALA A 72 -7.23 -2.91 4.42
C ALA A 72 -7.43 -4.37 3.97
N TYR A 73 -7.31 -5.34 4.89
CA TYR A 73 -7.62 -6.74 4.60
C TYR A 73 -9.06 -6.91 4.09
N ARG A 74 -10.05 -6.34 4.79
CA ARG A 74 -11.47 -6.42 4.39
C ARG A 74 -11.74 -5.79 3.03
N MET A 75 -11.07 -4.70 2.70
CA MET A 75 -11.20 -4.04 1.40
C MET A 75 -10.63 -4.89 0.26
N LEU A 76 -9.57 -5.68 0.53
CA LEU A 76 -8.83 -6.39 -0.49
C LEU A 76 -9.22 -7.87 -0.64
N VAL A 77 -9.73 -8.52 0.42
CA VAL A 77 -9.94 -9.99 0.41
C VAL A 77 -10.80 -10.44 -0.75
N ASP A 78 -11.90 -9.76 -1.01
CA ASP A 78 -12.84 -10.08 -2.10
C ASP A 78 -12.63 -9.23 -3.37
N ALA A 79 -11.59 -8.39 -3.39
CA ALA A 79 -11.31 -7.56 -4.56
C ALA A 79 -10.91 -8.43 -5.77
N PRO A 80 -11.50 -8.21 -6.96
CA PRO A 80 -11.20 -8.97 -8.16
C PRO A 80 -9.87 -8.52 -8.77
N ALA A 81 -8.76 -8.99 -8.19
CA ALA A 81 -7.39 -8.72 -8.64
C ALA A 81 -6.51 -9.95 -8.45
N LYS A 82 -5.61 -10.21 -9.39
CA LYS A 82 -4.63 -11.31 -9.31
C LYS A 82 -3.60 -11.07 -8.20
N SER A 83 -3.12 -9.84 -8.09
CA SER A 83 -2.16 -9.40 -7.09
C SER A 83 -2.77 -8.28 -6.24
N LYS A 84 -2.59 -8.37 -4.94
CA LYS A 84 -3.12 -7.43 -3.96
C LYS A 84 -2.00 -6.99 -3.03
N HIS A 85 -1.90 -5.70 -2.77
CA HIS A 85 -0.80 -5.17 -2.00
C HIS A 85 -1.23 -4.06 -1.05
N VAL A 86 -0.60 -4.00 0.12
CA VAL A 86 -0.74 -2.93 1.10
C VAL A 86 0.62 -2.30 1.34
N ILE A 87 0.70 -0.98 1.30
CA ILE A 87 1.84 -0.21 1.81
C ILE A 87 1.39 0.44 3.12
N LEU A 88 1.99 0.02 4.21
CA LEU A 88 1.74 0.54 5.56
C LEU A 88 2.86 1.52 5.94
N LEU A 89 2.48 2.74 6.27
CA LEU A 89 3.39 3.79 6.72
C LEU A 89 3.13 4.12 8.18
N SER A 90 4.16 4.14 9.02
CA SER A 90 4.04 4.53 10.43
C SER A 90 5.33 5.20 10.94
N ASP A 91 5.16 6.19 11.81
CA ASP A 91 6.21 6.95 12.48
C ASP A 91 6.27 6.74 14.00
N GLY A 92 5.47 5.86 14.54
CA GLY A 92 5.39 5.64 15.97
C GLY A 92 5.02 4.22 16.39
N ASP A 93 4.92 4.08 17.69
CA ASP A 93 4.48 2.86 18.34
C ASP A 93 2.99 2.64 18.14
N THR A 94 2.57 1.39 18.21
CA THR A 94 1.17 0.99 18.20
C THR A 94 0.85 0.07 19.36
N GLN A 95 -0.43 -0.07 19.68
CA GLN A 95 -0.84 -0.99 20.74
C GLN A 95 -0.54 -2.45 20.36
N PRO A 96 -0.14 -3.30 21.34
CA PRO A 96 0.08 -4.72 21.10
C PRO A 96 -1.16 -5.41 20.54
N ALA A 97 -0.98 -6.21 19.49
CA ALA A 97 -2.04 -7.00 18.88
C ALA A 97 -1.45 -8.22 18.14
N ASP A 98 -2.29 -9.12 17.66
CA ASP A 98 -1.85 -10.32 16.94
C ASP A 98 -1.58 -10.00 15.45
N PHE A 99 -0.57 -9.17 15.22
CA PHE A 99 -0.10 -8.79 13.88
C PHE A 99 0.36 -9.99 13.06
N GLN A 100 1.01 -10.96 13.70
CA GLN A 100 1.52 -12.14 13.02
C GLN A 100 0.39 -12.93 12.36
N ARG A 101 -0.67 -13.19 13.11
CA ARG A 101 -1.84 -13.92 12.60
C ARG A 101 -2.51 -13.17 11.44
N LEU A 102 -2.67 -11.85 11.59
CA LEU A 102 -3.30 -11.03 10.56
C LEU A 102 -2.47 -10.98 9.28
N ALA A 103 -1.16 -10.69 9.39
CA ALA A 103 -0.27 -10.58 8.23
C ALA A 103 -0.11 -11.93 7.49
N LYS A 104 0.00 -13.05 8.22
CA LYS A 104 0.00 -14.39 7.61
C LYS A 104 -1.32 -14.68 6.89
N ARG A 105 -2.46 -14.38 7.52
CA ARG A 105 -3.77 -14.53 6.88
C ARG A 105 -3.91 -13.71 5.60
N MET A 106 -3.36 -12.49 5.59
CA MET A 106 -3.31 -11.67 4.37
C MET A 106 -2.48 -12.36 3.28
N ALA A 107 -1.28 -12.84 3.64
CA ALA A 107 -0.40 -13.55 2.70
C ALA A 107 -1.03 -14.83 2.12
N ASP A 108 -1.80 -15.58 2.92
CA ASP A 108 -2.49 -16.81 2.51
C ASP A 108 -3.54 -16.53 1.41
N VAL A 109 -4.14 -15.34 1.41
CA VAL A 109 -5.09 -14.89 0.35
C VAL A 109 -4.43 -13.96 -0.68
N LYS A 110 -3.10 -14.04 -0.81
CA LYS A 110 -2.29 -13.29 -1.79
C LYS A 110 -2.38 -11.76 -1.64
N ILE A 111 -2.55 -11.28 -0.41
CA ILE A 111 -2.39 -9.87 -0.06
C ILE A 111 -1.02 -9.72 0.59
N THR A 112 -0.08 -9.07 -0.09
CA THR A 112 1.24 -8.79 0.46
C THR A 112 1.25 -7.45 1.21
N VAL A 113 2.11 -7.31 2.22
CA VAL A 113 2.19 -6.12 3.06
C VAL A 113 3.61 -5.60 3.11
N THR A 114 3.85 -4.47 2.48
CA THR A 114 5.09 -3.72 2.63
C THR A 114 4.93 -2.67 3.72
N THR A 115 5.96 -2.48 4.54
CA THR A 115 5.95 -1.51 5.63
C THR A 115 7.03 -0.47 5.47
N VAL A 116 6.73 0.76 5.84
CA VAL A 116 7.66 1.91 5.82
C VAL A 116 7.69 2.52 7.21
N ALA A 117 8.81 2.40 7.89
CA ALA A 117 9.09 3.02 9.17
C ALA A 117 9.74 4.39 8.99
N ILE A 118 9.23 5.42 9.66
CA ILE A 118 9.75 6.79 9.56
C ILE A 118 10.18 7.30 10.93
N GLY A 119 11.41 7.81 10.97
CA GLY A 119 11.97 8.44 12.17
C GLY A 119 12.47 7.45 13.21
N ALA A 120 13.06 7.99 14.27
CA ALA A 120 13.71 7.21 15.32
C ALA A 120 12.69 6.49 16.23
N GLU A 121 11.50 7.05 16.38
CA GLU A 121 10.45 6.57 17.29
C GLU A 121 9.60 5.44 16.67
N ALA A 122 9.79 5.12 15.39
CA ALA A 122 9.06 4.05 14.74
C ALA A 122 9.46 2.67 15.31
N ASP A 123 8.49 1.83 15.62
CA ASP A 123 8.74 0.43 15.97
C ASP A 123 9.19 -0.37 14.75
N ARG A 124 10.50 -0.26 14.46
CA ARG A 124 11.12 -0.91 13.30
C ARG A 124 11.00 -2.42 13.37
N THR A 125 11.12 -3.01 14.57
CA THR A 125 11.07 -4.46 14.76
C THR A 125 9.68 -4.98 14.44
N LEU A 126 8.64 -4.33 14.91
CA LEU A 126 7.27 -4.70 14.59
C LEU A 126 6.97 -4.55 13.09
N LEU A 127 7.35 -3.41 12.49
CA LEU A 127 7.07 -3.14 11.08
C LEU A 127 7.84 -4.10 10.15
N GLU A 128 9.09 -4.44 10.46
CA GLU A 128 9.86 -5.45 9.73
C GLU A 128 9.22 -6.85 9.85
N ASN A 129 8.77 -7.22 11.04
CA ASN A 129 8.05 -8.46 11.26
C ASN A 129 6.74 -8.53 10.47
N ILE A 130 5.93 -7.45 10.46
CA ILE A 130 4.68 -7.39 9.69
C ILE A 130 4.96 -7.60 8.20
N SER A 131 5.97 -6.94 7.64
CA SER A 131 6.32 -7.10 6.23
C SER A 131 6.81 -8.52 5.92
N THR A 132 7.60 -9.13 6.80
CA THR A 132 8.09 -10.50 6.67
C THR A 132 6.94 -11.51 6.69
N TRP A 133 6.03 -11.42 7.67
CA TRP A 133 4.85 -12.28 7.74
C TRP A 133 3.88 -12.07 6.58
N GLY A 134 3.77 -10.82 6.11
CA GLY A 134 2.95 -10.40 4.98
C GLY A 134 3.59 -10.61 3.61
N LYS A 135 4.79 -11.21 3.54
CA LYS A 135 5.53 -11.47 2.28
C LYS A 135 5.77 -10.22 1.42
N GLY A 136 5.90 -9.07 2.06
CA GLY A 136 6.26 -7.80 1.42
C GLY A 136 7.68 -7.38 1.72
N ARG A 137 7.95 -6.07 1.67
CA ARG A 137 9.26 -5.47 1.89
C ARG A 137 9.23 -4.54 3.09
N PHE A 138 10.36 -4.36 3.75
CA PHE A 138 10.53 -3.38 4.81
C PHE A 138 11.41 -2.23 4.33
N TYR A 139 11.00 -1.01 4.61
CA TYR A 139 11.76 0.21 4.38
C TYR A 139 11.86 1.02 5.67
N TYR A 140 13.03 1.63 5.86
CA TYR A 140 13.24 2.56 6.94
C TYR A 140 13.86 3.87 6.42
N THR A 141 13.40 4.99 6.95
CA THR A 141 14.00 6.31 6.69
C THR A 141 13.85 7.23 7.89
N GLU A 142 14.89 7.99 8.17
CA GLU A 142 14.84 9.09 9.17
C GLU A 142 14.23 10.36 8.56
N SER A 143 14.27 10.50 7.23
CA SER A 143 13.78 11.66 6.52
C SER A 143 12.43 11.39 5.86
N ALA A 144 11.40 12.11 6.29
CA ALA A 144 10.08 12.06 5.66
C ALA A 144 10.12 12.46 4.17
N GLU A 145 11.10 13.24 3.75
CA GLU A 145 11.30 13.67 2.35
C GLU A 145 11.59 12.49 1.39
N ARG A 146 12.07 11.36 1.92
CA ARG A 146 12.34 10.15 1.14
C ARG A 146 11.09 9.28 0.93
N VAL A 147 10.03 9.50 1.69
CA VAL A 147 8.81 8.68 1.64
C VAL A 147 8.17 8.64 0.24
N PRO A 148 8.02 9.75 -0.50
CA PRO A 148 7.50 9.69 -1.86
C PRO A 148 8.31 8.80 -2.79
N GLN A 149 9.62 8.84 -2.70
CA GLN A 149 10.51 7.99 -3.51
C GLN A 149 10.33 6.51 -3.18
N ILE A 150 10.23 6.16 -1.89
CA ILE A 150 9.99 4.77 -1.46
C ILE A 150 8.66 4.25 -2.02
N PHE A 151 7.58 5.04 -1.95
CA PHE A 151 6.27 4.66 -2.48
C PHE A 151 6.29 4.48 -4.01
N ILE A 152 6.94 5.40 -4.72
CA ILE A 152 7.10 5.32 -6.18
C ILE A 152 7.90 4.06 -6.58
N GLU A 153 9.01 3.79 -5.90
CA GLU A 153 9.83 2.60 -6.17
C GLU A 153 9.07 1.30 -5.88
N GLU A 154 8.36 1.24 -4.76
CA GLU A 154 7.56 0.07 -4.39
C GLU A 154 6.42 -0.16 -5.38
N THR A 155 5.65 0.88 -5.69
CA THR A 155 4.55 0.80 -6.67
C THR A 155 5.05 0.37 -8.04
N ARG A 156 6.18 0.90 -8.50
CA ARG A 156 6.79 0.50 -9.78
C ARG A 156 7.20 -0.97 -9.81
N LYS A 157 7.75 -1.50 -8.72
CA LYS A 157 8.07 -2.93 -8.60
C LYS A 157 6.81 -3.78 -8.72
N LEU A 158 5.74 -3.41 -8.02
CA LEU A 158 4.46 -4.13 -8.05
C LEU A 158 3.83 -4.14 -9.44
N VAL A 159 3.82 -3.01 -10.13
CA VAL A 159 3.30 -2.92 -11.51
C VAL A 159 4.12 -3.79 -12.45
N ASN A 160 5.45 -3.74 -12.36
CA ASN A 160 6.35 -4.53 -13.22
C ASN A 160 6.30 -6.05 -12.93
N GLU A 161 6.11 -6.46 -11.67
CA GLU A 161 5.95 -7.87 -11.30
C GLU A 161 4.68 -8.45 -11.92
N ASN A 162 3.59 -7.70 -11.94
CA ASN A 162 2.33 -8.13 -12.57
C ASN A 162 2.44 -8.32 -14.09
N VAL A 163 3.23 -7.51 -14.78
CA VAL A 163 3.47 -7.64 -16.23
C VAL A 163 4.26 -8.89 -16.57
N ARG A 164 5.16 -9.35 -15.69
CA ARG A 164 5.99 -10.55 -15.94
C ARG A 164 5.24 -11.87 -15.73
N GLU A 165 4.12 -11.86 -15.03
CA GLU A 165 3.32 -13.06 -14.76
C GLU A 165 2.36 -13.43 -15.91
N GLU A 166 2.21 -12.62 -16.94
CA GLU A 166 1.45 -12.99 -18.13
C GLU A 166 2.34 -13.80 -19.09
N PRO A 167 2.06 -15.11 -19.27
CA PRO A 167 2.83 -15.90 -20.23
C PRO A 167 2.57 -15.38 -21.64
N PHE A 168 3.63 -14.93 -22.32
CA PHE A 168 3.57 -14.61 -23.73
C PHE A 168 3.12 -15.85 -24.52
N ARG A 169 1.92 -15.82 -25.08
CA ARG A 169 1.43 -16.81 -26.04
C ARG A 169 1.64 -16.25 -27.44
N PRO A 170 2.69 -16.66 -28.17
CA PRO A 170 2.87 -16.22 -29.56
C PRO A 170 1.70 -16.78 -30.39
N ALA A 171 0.97 -15.90 -31.05
CA ALA A 171 0.00 -16.30 -32.06
C ALA A 171 0.77 -16.81 -33.29
N VAL A 172 0.81 -18.13 -33.48
CA VAL A 172 1.31 -18.73 -34.72
C VAL A 172 0.29 -18.45 -35.82
N LYS A 173 0.57 -17.50 -36.71
CA LYS A 173 -0.17 -17.35 -37.96
C LYS A 173 0.25 -18.51 -38.87
N HIS A 174 -0.59 -19.50 -39.03
CA HIS A 174 -0.46 -20.45 -40.13
C HIS A 174 -0.62 -19.66 -41.45
N LYS A 175 0.47 -19.60 -42.23
CA LYS A 175 0.36 -19.26 -43.66
C LYS A 175 -0.43 -20.38 -44.31
N ALA A 176 -1.60 -20.08 -44.80
CA ALA A 176 -2.26 -20.97 -45.74
C ALA A 176 -1.43 -20.98 -47.02
N GLU A 177 -0.90 -22.14 -47.36
CA GLU A 177 -0.31 -22.38 -48.69
C GLU A 177 -1.46 -22.50 -49.69
N ALA A 178 -1.36 -21.74 -50.76
CA ALA A 178 -2.24 -21.80 -51.92
C ALA A 178 -1.82 -22.95 -52.86
#